data_74bccdbcc4640aa27424f73dacb22b16
#
_entry.id   74bccdbcc4640aa27424f73dacb22b16
#
_cell.length_a   1.000
_cell.length_b   1.000
_cell.length_c   1.000
_cell.angle_alpha   90.00
_cell.angle_beta   90.00
_cell.angle_gamma   90.00
#
_symmetry.space_group_name_H-M   'P 1'
#
loop_
_entity.id
_entity.type
_entity.pdbx_description
1 polymer ?
#
loop_
_entity_poly.entity_id
_entity_poly.type
_entity_poly.pdbx_seq_one_letter_code
_entity_poly.pdbx_strand_id
1 'polypeptide(L)'
;MRITDNLKDDLADAPNWFLEALKIKPSELLIKNMKGDLSYSRWDCPNKNKNLLILIHGTGAHKKWWYPIAPQFMQDTNIVAVDLPGMGDSGFREEYSIKDFGECIISIIENEKIENGIDNVSIVGHSLGGQVAAYVASEQKELVNNLIMIDTFIRPPDWDPSQHDGGPLRMIK
;
A
#
# COMPACT_ATOMS: atom_id res chain seq x y z
N MET A 1 -8.09 -9.34 28.28
CA MET A 1 -8.00 -7.88 28.10
C MET A 1 -7.70 -7.65 26.63
N ARG A 2 -8.66 -7.14 25.86
CA ARG A 2 -8.45 -6.88 24.43
C ARG A 2 -7.69 -5.56 24.32
N ILE A 3 -6.61 -5.55 23.52
CA ILE A 3 -5.81 -4.34 23.22
C ILE A 3 -6.69 -3.16 22.74
N THR A 4 -7.87 -3.47 22.20
CA THR A 4 -8.83 -2.49 21.65
C THR A 4 -9.57 -1.64 22.70
N ASP A 5 -9.56 -2.02 23.96
CA ASP A 5 -10.32 -1.29 24.99
C ASP A 5 -9.61 0.00 25.45
N ASN A 6 -8.30 0.09 25.27
CA ASN A 6 -7.48 1.27 25.60
C ASN A 6 -7.37 2.29 24.46
N LEU A 7 -7.71 1.90 23.21
CA LEU A 7 -7.58 2.79 22.03
C LEU A 7 -8.52 4.01 22.06
N LYS A 8 -9.60 3.98 22.83
CA LYS A 8 -10.52 5.13 22.93
C LYS A 8 -9.88 6.27 23.71
N ASP A 9 -9.08 5.96 24.72
CA ASP A 9 -8.37 6.97 25.52
C ASP A 9 -7.17 7.53 24.76
N ASP A 10 -6.48 6.68 23.95
CA ASP A 10 -5.34 7.07 23.12
C ASP A 10 -5.72 8.04 21.98
N LEU A 11 -6.99 8.06 21.56
CA LEU A 11 -7.47 8.99 20.53
C LEU A 11 -7.95 10.34 21.10
N ALA A 12 -8.05 10.49 22.42
CA ALA A 12 -8.57 11.71 23.05
C ALA A 12 -7.72 12.95 22.70
N ASP A 13 -6.41 12.77 22.54
CA ASP A 13 -5.45 13.82 22.20
C ASP A 13 -5.10 13.87 20.71
N ALA A 14 -5.76 13.06 19.87
CA ALA A 14 -5.48 13.06 18.45
C ALA A 14 -5.95 14.37 17.79
N PRO A 15 -5.17 14.93 16.84
CA PRO A 15 -5.53 16.15 16.17
C PRO A 15 -6.82 16.01 15.35
N ASN A 16 -7.61 17.09 15.28
CA ASN A 16 -8.92 17.06 14.63
C ASN A 16 -8.87 16.52 13.18
N TRP A 17 -7.86 16.90 12.40
CA TRP A 17 -7.71 16.41 11.03
C TRP A 17 -7.64 14.87 10.95
N PHE A 18 -6.96 14.25 11.91
CA PHE A 18 -6.83 12.79 12.00
C PHE A 18 -8.18 12.14 12.31
N LEU A 19 -8.90 12.67 13.29
CA LEU A 19 -10.22 12.18 13.68
C LEU A 19 -11.25 12.34 12.56
N GLU A 20 -11.24 13.47 11.87
CA GLU A 20 -12.11 13.72 10.71
C GLU A 20 -11.81 12.77 9.55
N ALA A 21 -10.52 12.53 9.26
CA ALA A 21 -10.12 11.59 8.22
C ALA A 21 -10.63 10.17 8.52
N LEU A 22 -10.57 9.71 9.77
CA LEU A 22 -11.06 8.39 10.18
C LEU A 22 -12.57 8.20 10.04
N LYS A 23 -13.36 9.28 9.91
CA LYS A 23 -14.80 9.23 9.63
C LYS A 23 -15.11 8.88 8.17
N ILE A 24 -14.19 9.20 7.26
CA ILE A 24 -14.33 8.96 5.82
C ILE A 24 -13.94 7.49 5.53
N LYS A 25 -14.95 6.65 5.40
CA LYS A 25 -14.73 5.20 5.21
C LYS A 25 -14.50 4.88 3.74
N PRO A 26 -13.50 4.01 3.44
CA PRO A 26 -13.33 3.48 2.09
C PRO A 26 -14.34 2.40 1.75
N SER A 27 -14.43 2.07 0.47
CA SER A 27 -14.94 0.79 0.00
C SER A 27 -13.85 -0.27 0.21
N GLU A 28 -14.22 -1.39 0.84
CA GLU A 28 -13.33 -2.54 1.02
C GLU A 28 -13.50 -3.49 -0.16
N LEU A 29 -12.42 -3.79 -0.86
CA LEU A 29 -12.41 -4.56 -2.09
C LEU A 29 -11.50 -5.79 -1.95
N LEU A 30 -11.84 -6.82 -2.74
CA LEU A 30 -11.11 -8.08 -2.74
C LEU A 30 -10.95 -8.58 -4.18
N ILE A 31 -9.71 -8.76 -4.62
CA ILE A 31 -9.40 -9.43 -5.87
C ILE A 31 -9.13 -10.90 -5.57
N LYS A 32 -9.93 -11.78 -6.17
CA LYS A 32 -9.72 -13.23 -6.08
C LYS A 32 -8.50 -13.64 -6.88
N ASN A 33 -7.58 -14.36 -6.25
CA ASN A 33 -6.36 -14.82 -6.87
C ASN A 33 -6.05 -16.25 -6.43
N MET A 34 -5.60 -17.11 -7.34
CA MET A 34 -5.25 -18.51 -7.05
C MET A 34 -4.12 -18.64 -6.03
N LYS A 35 -3.22 -17.65 -5.98
CA LYS A 35 -2.11 -17.61 -5.00
C LYS A 35 -2.48 -16.97 -3.66
N GLY A 36 -3.75 -16.61 -3.44
CA GLY A 36 -4.25 -15.92 -2.27
C GLY A 36 -4.91 -14.58 -2.63
N ASP A 37 -6.05 -14.32 -2.01
CA ASP A 37 -6.85 -13.13 -2.28
C ASP A 37 -6.09 -11.84 -1.91
N LEU A 38 -6.34 -10.77 -2.65
CA LEU A 38 -5.75 -9.45 -2.41
C LEU A 38 -6.81 -8.50 -1.88
N SER A 39 -6.58 -7.96 -0.70
CA SER A 39 -7.47 -6.98 -0.06
C SER A 39 -6.93 -5.57 -0.24
N TYR A 40 -7.81 -4.63 -0.58
CA TYR A 40 -7.47 -3.22 -0.64
C TYR A 40 -8.67 -2.34 -0.31
N SER A 41 -8.39 -1.13 0.13
CA SER A 41 -9.40 -0.12 0.46
C SER A 41 -9.35 0.98 -0.58
N ARG A 42 -10.52 1.45 -1.03
CA ARG A 42 -10.64 2.46 -2.08
C ARG A 42 -11.48 3.66 -1.61
N TRP A 43 -10.95 4.86 -1.84
CA TRP A 43 -11.68 6.12 -1.70
C TRP A 43 -11.87 6.74 -3.09
N ASP A 44 -13.12 7.02 -3.43
CA ASP A 44 -13.49 7.64 -4.70
C ASP A 44 -13.29 9.14 -4.67
N CYS A 45 -12.67 9.67 -5.72
CA CYS A 45 -12.59 11.11 -5.94
C CYS A 45 -14.00 11.66 -6.27
N PRO A 46 -14.52 12.63 -5.51
CA PRO A 46 -15.86 13.20 -5.77
C PRO A 46 -16.00 13.79 -7.17
N ASN A 47 -14.92 14.32 -7.74
CA ASN A 47 -14.89 14.95 -9.05
C ASN A 47 -14.76 13.96 -10.21
N LYS A 48 -14.81 12.63 -9.93
CA LYS A 48 -14.63 11.55 -10.92
C LYS A 48 -13.34 11.73 -11.75
N ASN A 49 -12.28 12.22 -11.12
CA ASN A 49 -10.97 12.33 -11.72
C ASN A 49 -10.43 10.94 -12.06
N LYS A 50 -9.65 10.84 -13.12
CA LYS A 50 -9.03 9.59 -13.60
C LYS A 50 -7.62 9.37 -13.06
N ASN A 51 -7.21 10.12 -12.05
CA ASN A 51 -5.96 9.92 -11.34
C ASN A 51 -6.15 8.89 -10.22
N LEU A 52 -5.15 8.05 -10.01
CA LEU A 52 -5.08 7.05 -8.95
C LEU A 52 -3.80 7.24 -8.14
N LEU A 53 -3.92 7.25 -6.82
CA LEU A 53 -2.80 7.16 -5.88
C LEU A 53 -2.86 5.82 -5.16
N ILE A 54 -1.82 5.01 -5.34
CA ILE A 54 -1.68 3.73 -4.64
C ILE A 54 -0.75 3.92 -3.46
N LEU A 55 -1.19 3.47 -2.28
CA LEU A 55 -0.47 3.54 -1.02
C LEU A 55 -0.08 2.13 -0.57
N ILE A 56 1.24 1.87 -0.48
CA ILE A 56 1.78 0.56 -0.13
C ILE A 56 2.50 0.66 1.21
N HIS A 57 2.08 -0.13 2.18
CA HIS A 57 2.63 -0.14 3.54
C HIS A 57 3.97 -0.90 3.64
N GLY A 58 4.67 -0.74 4.77
CA GLY A 58 5.89 -1.44 5.09
C GLY A 58 5.67 -2.83 5.73
N THR A 59 6.75 -3.53 6.03
CA THR A 59 6.74 -4.85 6.67
C THR A 59 5.96 -4.83 7.99
N GLY A 60 5.07 -5.81 8.16
CA GLY A 60 4.28 -5.98 9.39
C GLY A 60 3.18 -4.94 9.61
N ALA A 61 2.99 -4.01 8.66
CA ALA A 61 1.87 -3.07 8.65
C ALA A 61 0.69 -3.61 7.81
N HIS A 62 -0.30 -2.77 7.57
CA HIS A 62 -1.49 -3.10 6.79
C HIS A 62 -2.11 -1.82 6.21
N LYS A 63 -3.04 -1.93 5.25
CA LYS A 63 -3.70 -0.82 4.56
C LYS A 63 -4.30 0.26 5.47
N LYS A 64 -4.79 -0.12 6.65
CA LYS A 64 -5.41 0.82 7.60
C LYS A 64 -4.43 1.84 8.19
N TRP A 65 -3.12 1.61 8.05
CA TRP A 65 -2.11 2.62 8.39
C TRP A 65 -2.27 3.91 7.59
N TRP A 66 -2.79 3.78 6.37
CA TRP A 66 -3.03 4.91 5.48
C TRP A 66 -4.37 5.64 5.70
N TYR A 67 -5.28 5.09 6.53
CA TYR A 67 -6.64 5.63 6.70
C TYR A 67 -6.70 7.09 7.15
N PRO A 68 -5.85 7.59 8.05
CA PRO A 68 -5.88 9.02 8.41
C PRO A 68 -5.27 9.91 7.33
N ILE A 69 -4.48 9.35 6.42
CA ILE A 69 -3.75 10.08 5.39
C ILE A 69 -4.50 10.07 4.06
N ALA A 70 -5.02 8.93 3.63
CA ALA A 70 -5.67 8.75 2.34
C ALA A 70 -6.76 9.79 2.04
N PRO A 71 -7.70 10.11 2.96
CA PRO A 71 -8.75 11.09 2.70
C PRO A 71 -8.25 12.50 2.42
N GLN A 72 -7.02 12.85 2.81
CA GLN A 72 -6.45 14.17 2.56
C GLN A 72 -6.22 14.45 1.06
N PHE A 73 -6.11 13.39 0.25
CA PHE A 73 -5.83 13.47 -1.19
C PHE A 73 -7.04 13.16 -2.06
N MET A 74 -8.17 12.70 -1.48
CA MET A 74 -9.30 12.22 -2.27
C MET A 74 -10.07 13.31 -3.03
N GLN A 75 -9.81 14.57 -2.74
CA GLN A 75 -10.50 15.67 -3.45
C GLN A 75 -10.16 15.66 -4.95
N ASP A 76 -8.91 15.35 -5.31
CA ASP A 76 -8.40 15.43 -6.67
C ASP A 76 -7.90 14.08 -7.22
N THR A 77 -7.98 12.99 -6.44
CA THR A 77 -7.39 11.72 -6.81
C THR A 77 -8.16 10.57 -6.17
N ASN A 78 -8.41 9.50 -6.92
CA ASN A 78 -8.86 8.24 -6.34
C ASN A 78 -7.71 7.62 -5.55
N ILE A 79 -7.99 7.05 -4.39
CA ILE A 79 -6.96 6.49 -3.52
C ILE A 79 -7.21 4.99 -3.35
N VAL A 80 -6.15 4.21 -3.44
CA VAL A 80 -6.13 2.80 -3.10
C VAL A 80 -5.06 2.55 -2.05
N ALA A 81 -5.42 1.97 -0.93
CA ALA A 81 -4.49 1.45 0.06
C ALA A 81 -4.55 -0.08 0.07
N VAL A 82 -3.40 -0.74 -0.09
CA VAL A 82 -3.34 -2.18 -0.30
C VAL A 82 -2.85 -2.90 0.95
N ASP A 83 -3.32 -4.13 1.15
CA ASP A 83 -2.66 -5.11 2.01
C ASP A 83 -1.75 -5.99 1.14
N LEU A 84 -0.45 -5.96 1.40
CA LEU A 84 0.46 -6.90 0.74
C LEU A 84 0.14 -8.35 1.15
N PRO A 85 0.34 -9.35 0.27
CA PRO A 85 0.13 -10.74 0.61
C PRO A 85 0.74 -11.15 1.95
N GLY A 86 -0.02 -11.90 2.76
CA GLY A 86 0.38 -12.32 4.09
C GLY A 86 0.28 -11.24 5.18
N MET A 87 -0.23 -10.05 4.85
CA MET A 87 -0.41 -8.93 5.78
C MET A 87 -1.85 -8.41 5.71
N GLY A 88 -2.33 -7.84 6.80
CA GLY A 88 -3.70 -7.32 6.90
C GLY A 88 -4.76 -8.38 6.59
N ASP A 89 -5.66 -8.05 5.67
CA ASP A 89 -6.77 -8.90 5.25
C ASP A 89 -6.46 -9.67 3.94
N SER A 90 -5.24 -9.55 3.38
CA SER A 90 -4.78 -10.32 2.21
C SER A 90 -4.38 -11.75 2.58
N GLY A 91 -4.60 -12.68 1.64
CA GLY A 91 -4.32 -14.09 1.82
C GLY A 91 -2.83 -14.40 2.02
N PHE A 92 -2.55 -15.47 2.78
CA PHE A 92 -1.20 -16.02 2.95
C PHE A 92 -0.73 -16.73 1.68
N ARG A 93 0.60 -16.81 1.52
CA ARG A 93 1.27 -17.54 0.45
C ARG A 93 2.37 -18.42 1.01
N GLU A 94 2.78 -19.41 0.24
CA GLU A 94 3.90 -20.31 0.62
C GLU A 94 5.24 -19.56 0.59
N GLU A 95 5.41 -18.67 -0.38
CA GLU A 95 6.61 -17.87 -0.57
C GLU A 95 6.28 -16.41 -0.84
N TYR A 96 7.21 -15.54 -0.52
CA TYR A 96 7.10 -14.09 -0.70
C TYR A 96 8.35 -13.53 -1.39
N SER A 97 8.15 -12.71 -2.41
CA SER A 97 9.21 -11.96 -3.07
C SER A 97 8.73 -10.55 -3.45
N ILE A 98 9.67 -9.64 -3.69
CA ILE A 98 9.34 -8.30 -4.20
C ILE A 98 8.60 -8.40 -5.54
N LYS A 99 8.97 -9.36 -6.37
CA LYS A 99 8.29 -9.65 -7.64
C LYS A 99 6.83 -10.04 -7.41
N ASP A 100 6.56 -11.00 -6.52
CA ASP A 100 5.18 -11.44 -6.24
C ASP A 100 4.32 -10.32 -5.67
N PHE A 101 4.88 -9.50 -4.79
CA PHE A 101 4.20 -8.30 -4.28
C PHE A 101 3.93 -7.31 -5.42
N GLY A 102 4.91 -7.07 -6.29
CA GLY A 102 4.77 -6.17 -7.44
C GLY A 102 3.71 -6.63 -8.43
N GLU A 103 3.65 -7.92 -8.75
CA GLU A 103 2.60 -8.51 -9.61
C GLU A 103 1.20 -8.28 -9.03
N CYS A 104 1.06 -8.30 -7.71
CA CYS A 104 -0.21 -7.97 -7.05
C CYS A 104 -0.61 -6.51 -7.25
N ILE A 105 0.35 -5.59 -7.11
CA ILE A 105 0.10 -4.16 -7.34
C ILE A 105 -0.26 -3.91 -8.80
N ILE A 106 0.44 -4.53 -9.75
CA ILE A 106 0.14 -4.45 -11.18
C ILE A 106 -1.30 -4.91 -11.44
N SER A 107 -1.72 -6.04 -10.86
CA SER A 107 -3.09 -6.55 -11.02
C SER A 107 -4.15 -5.58 -10.49
N ILE A 108 -3.87 -4.88 -9.37
CA ILE A 108 -4.76 -3.84 -8.85
C ILE A 108 -4.83 -2.65 -9.82
N ILE A 109 -3.69 -2.18 -10.35
CA ILE A 109 -3.63 -1.08 -11.31
C ILE A 109 -4.45 -1.41 -12.57
N GLU A 110 -4.25 -2.61 -13.11
CA GLU A 110 -4.96 -3.07 -14.31
C GLU A 110 -6.47 -3.13 -14.07
N ASN A 111 -6.89 -3.67 -12.93
CA ASN A 111 -8.29 -3.69 -12.54
C ASN A 111 -8.88 -2.29 -12.41
N GLU A 112 -8.19 -1.36 -11.76
CA GLU A 112 -8.64 0.03 -11.62
C GLU A 112 -8.71 0.75 -12.98
N LYS A 113 -7.80 0.48 -13.89
CA LYS A 113 -7.85 1.02 -15.27
C LYS A 113 -9.07 0.51 -16.03
N ILE A 114 -9.38 -0.77 -15.93
CA ILE A 114 -10.50 -1.40 -16.64
C ILE A 114 -11.83 -0.96 -16.04
N GLU A 115 -12.00 -1.09 -14.72
CA GLU A 115 -13.29 -0.90 -14.06
C GLU A 115 -13.63 0.58 -13.83
N ASN A 116 -12.61 1.41 -13.59
CA ASN A 116 -12.78 2.81 -13.20
C ASN A 116 -12.21 3.82 -14.21
N GLY A 117 -11.67 3.36 -15.32
CA GLY A 117 -11.15 4.22 -16.39
C GLY A 117 -9.98 5.09 -15.97
N ILE A 118 -9.09 4.59 -15.09
CA ILE A 118 -7.93 5.33 -14.61
C ILE A 118 -6.91 5.55 -15.74
N ASP A 119 -6.45 6.79 -15.88
CA ASP A 119 -5.46 7.16 -16.89
C ASP A 119 -4.06 7.37 -16.28
N ASN A 120 -3.97 8.00 -15.10
CA ASN A 120 -2.71 8.34 -14.44
C ASN A 120 -2.57 7.63 -13.10
N VAL A 121 -1.43 6.98 -12.86
CA VAL A 121 -1.14 6.24 -11.64
C VAL A 121 0.10 6.81 -10.95
N SER A 122 -0.07 7.18 -9.69
CA SER A 122 1.03 7.50 -8.78
C SER A 122 1.13 6.45 -7.69
N ILE A 123 2.33 6.06 -7.30
CA ILE A 123 2.55 5.07 -6.24
C ILE A 123 3.36 5.71 -5.11
N VAL A 124 2.87 5.56 -3.89
CA VAL A 124 3.62 5.86 -2.66
C VAL A 124 3.87 4.57 -1.92
N GLY A 125 5.12 4.25 -1.65
CA GLY A 125 5.52 3.08 -0.89
C GLY A 125 6.40 3.42 0.31
N HIS A 126 6.07 2.86 1.47
CA HIS A 126 6.88 2.99 2.68
C HIS A 126 7.71 1.74 2.91
N SER A 127 9.01 1.87 3.21
CA SER A 127 9.91 0.76 3.55
C SER A 127 9.85 -0.37 2.51
N LEU A 128 9.40 -1.58 2.89
CA LEU A 128 9.12 -2.70 1.95
C LEU A 128 8.21 -2.26 0.79
N GLY A 129 7.14 -1.51 1.09
CA GLY A 129 6.23 -1.00 0.06
C GLY A 129 6.92 -0.09 -0.96
N GLY A 130 7.96 0.63 -0.56
CA GLY A 130 8.79 1.42 -1.47
C GLY A 130 9.64 0.56 -2.40
N GLN A 131 10.17 -0.58 -1.92
CA GLN A 131 10.87 -1.55 -2.79
C GLN A 131 9.90 -2.18 -3.80
N VAL A 132 8.68 -2.53 -3.37
CA VAL A 132 7.63 -3.04 -4.25
C VAL A 132 7.23 -1.99 -5.29
N ALA A 133 7.04 -0.73 -4.87
CA ALA A 133 6.72 0.38 -5.76
C ALA A 133 7.81 0.61 -6.82
N ALA A 134 9.09 0.55 -6.41
CA ALA A 134 10.23 0.67 -7.32
C ALA A 134 10.27 -0.48 -8.35
N TYR A 135 9.99 -1.71 -7.91
CA TYR A 135 9.87 -2.86 -8.81
C TYR A 135 8.77 -2.62 -9.85
N VAL A 136 7.56 -2.24 -9.42
CA VAL A 136 6.44 -1.97 -10.34
C VAL A 136 6.80 -0.89 -11.35
N ALA A 137 7.38 0.22 -10.90
CA ALA A 137 7.78 1.32 -11.78
C ALA A 137 8.91 0.92 -12.76
N SER A 138 9.79 0.00 -12.38
CA SER A 138 10.86 -0.49 -13.27
C SER A 138 10.37 -1.45 -14.34
N GLU A 139 9.45 -2.35 -13.99
CA GLU A 139 8.92 -3.38 -14.90
C GLU A 139 7.79 -2.86 -15.80
N GLN A 140 7.03 -1.84 -15.29
CA GLN A 140 5.82 -1.35 -15.94
C GLN A 140 5.86 0.19 -16.09
N LYS A 141 6.86 0.68 -16.81
CA LYS A 141 7.11 2.13 -16.97
C LYS A 141 5.92 2.89 -17.54
N GLU A 142 5.13 2.25 -18.40
CA GLU A 142 3.94 2.85 -19.01
C GLU A 142 2.72 2.89 -18.08
N LEU A 143 2.74 2.13 -16.97
CA LEU A 143 1.63 2.12 -16.01
C LEU A 143 1.80 3.15 -14.89
N VAL A 144 3.02 3.55 -14.57
CA VAL A 144 3.33 4.39 -13.41
C VAL A 144 3.86 5.74 -13.86
N ASN A 145 3.12 6.80 -13.56
CA ASN A 145 3.49 8.17 -13.89
C ASN A 145 4.42 8.78 -12.84
N ASN A 146 4.17 8.50 -11.55
CA ASN A 146 4.95 9.04 -10.46
C ASN A 146 5.23 7.97 -9.39
N LEU A 147 6.45 7.99 -8.85
CA LEU A 147 6.89 7.12 -7.76
C LEU A 147 7.40 7.97 -6.60
N ILE A 148 6.87 7.71 -5.41
CA ILE A 148 7.33 8.31 -4.16
C ILE A 148 7.70 7.18 -3.19
N MET A 149 8.94 7.19 -2.72
CA MET A 149 9.45 6.22 -1.75
C MET A 149 9.71 6.92 -0.42
N ILE A 150 9.14 6.38 0.65
CA ILE A 150 9.28 6.91 2.01
C ILE A 150 10.08 5.91 2.83
N ASP A 151 11.19 6.37 3.40
CA ASP A 151 12.07 5.57 4.28
C ASP A 151 12.38 4.18 3.69
N THR A 152 12.78 4.18 2.40
CA THR A 152 13.02 2.97 1.62
C THR A 152 14.51 2.82 1.30
N PHE A 153 15.08 1.69 1.69
CA PHE A 153 16.43 1.34 1.31
C PHE A 153 16.43 0.58 -0.03
N ILE A 154 17.04 1.18 -1.06
CA ILE A 154 17.32 0.51 -2.32
C ILE A 154 18.76 -0.01 -2.28
N ARG A 155 18.92 -1.32 -2.45
CA ARG A 155 20.23 -1.94 -2.48
C ARG A 155 20.95 -1.56 -3.76
N PRO A 156 22.19 -1.07 -3.70
CA PRO A 156 23.01 -0.92 -4.88
C PRO A 156 23.29 -2.31 -5.50
N PRO A 157 23.61 -2.37 -6.82
CA PRO A 157 23.83 -3.63 -7.52
C PRO A 157 24.94 -4.51 -6.92
N ASP A 158 25.91 -3.90 -6.27
CA ASP A 158 27.08 -4.52 -5.63
C ASP A 158 26.90 -4.73 -4.11
N TRP A 159 25.67 -4.56 -3.58
CA TRP A 159 25.42 -4.71 -2.17
C TRP A 159 25.56 -6.18 -1.70
N ASP A 160 26.48 -6.43 -0.77
CA ASP A 160 26.71 -7.74 -0.18
C ASP A 160 26.08 -7.81 1.23
N PRO A 161 25.08 -8.67 1.43
CA PRO A 161 24.42 -8.82 2.72
C PRO A 161 25.33 -9.34 3.83
N SER A 162 26.46 -10.03 3.49
CA SER A 162 27.40 -10.57 4.47
C SER A 162 28.22 -9.48 5.18
N GLN A 163 28.32 -8.30 4.56
CA GLN A 163 29.06 -7.16 5.09
C GLN A 163 28.23 -6.24 5.98
N HIS A 164 26.92 -6.54 6.15
CA HIS A 164 25.99 -5.70 6.90
C HIS A 164 25.35 -6.50 8.04
N ASP A 165 25.92 -6.36 9.24
CA ASP A 165 25.35 -6.92 10.47
C ASP A 165 24.02 -6.23 10.82
N GLY A 166 22.91 -6.99 10.81
CA GLY A 166 21.70 -6.65 11.55
C GLY A 166 20.62 -5.84 10.83
N GLY A 167 20.58 -5.79 9.50
CA GLY A 167 19.46 -5.18 8.78
C GLY A 167 18.12 -5.97 8.92
N PRO A 168 16.97 -5.35 8.63
CA PRO A 168 15.62 -5.92 8.84
C PRO A 168 15.32 -7.24 8.10
N LEU A 169 16.24 -7.73 7.28
CA LEU A 169 16.12 -8.98 6.52
C LEU A 169 16.24 -10.27 7.33
N ARG A 170 16.61 -10.21 8.62
CA ARG A 170 16.55 -11.39 9.51
C ARG A 170 15.13 -11.82 9.88
N MET A 171 14.11 -11.02 9.56
CA MET A 171 12.71 -11.32 9.91
C MET A 171 11.94 -12.04 8.80
N ILE A 172 12.55 -12.28 7.63
CA ILE A 172 11.94 -13.04 6.54
C ILE A 172 12.73 -14.35 6.40
N LYS A 173 12.51 -15.27 7.33
CA LYS A 173 12.80 -16.69 7.18
C LYS A 173 11.53 -17.48 7.45
#